data_d07d171582f3c96cf3dd2d98cf080511
#
_entry.id   d07d171582f3c96cf3dd2d98cf080511
#
_cell.length_a   1.000
_cell.length_b   1.000
_cell.length_c   1.000
_cell.angle_alpha   90.00
_cell.angle_beta   90.00
_cell.angle_gamma   90.00
#
_symmetry.space_group_name_H-M   'P 1'
#
loop_
_entity.id
_entity.type
_entity.pdbx_description
1 polymer ?
#
loop_
_entity_poly.entity_id
_entity_poly.type
_entity_poly.pdbx_seq_one_letter_code
_entity_poly.pdbx_strand_id
1 'polypeptide(L)'
;MLKFDLQKPNDVVAFGRATIDLYANEIGPMEAAKTFSKYVGGSPANTAVAMARLGLKVGYIGKVSDDQFGRFIVRYLDDQGVDTSHIETAASGIRSGVTMGEIKEGSCNCFMYRTDCADLHIDCAQLDESYIASHKLLLISGTSLSHSPAREAVFLAIAMAKRNGVVVAFDLDYRDGTWDNDDETSIYFTLAAQQADMVLGTREEFDKMEEL
;
A
#
# COMPACT_ATOMS: atom_id res chain seq x y z
N MET A 1 -12.54 -20.52 -9.99
CA MET A 1 -12.76 -20.29 -8.54
C MET A 1 -11.38 -20.27 -7.89
N LEU A 2 -11.05 -19.23 -7.15
CA LEU A 2 -9.80 -19.11 -6.39
C LEU A 2 -9.69 -20.26 -5.39
N LYS A 3 -8.49 -20.83 -5.28
CA LYS A 3 -8.21 -21.91 -4.33
C LYS A 3 -7.11 -21.45 -3.38
N PHE A 4 -7.44 -21.34 -2.10
CA PHE A 4 -6.49 -21.04 -1.05
C PHE A 4 -5.92 -22.31 -0.45
N ASP A 5 -4.62 -22.31 -0.18
CA ASP A 5 -3.99 -23.37 0.60
C ASP A 5 -4.28 -23.16 2.09
N LEU A 6 -5.26 -23.92 2.59
CA LEU A 6 -5.71 -23.83 3.98
C LEU A 6 -4.69 -24.35 5.00
N GLN A 7 -3.60 -25.00 4.57
CA GLN A 7 -2.54 -25.45 5.46
C GLN A 7 -1.55 -24.33 5.84
N LYS A 8 -1.55 -23.23 5.11
CA LYS A 8 -0.70 -22.09 5.42
C LYS A 8 -1.14 -21.41 6.73
N PRO A 9 -0.17 -21.07 7.63
CA PRO A 9 -0.48 -20.60 8.98
C PRO A 9 -1.07 -19.20 9.05
N ASN A 10 -0.81 -18.35 8.03
CA ASN A 10 -1.23 -16.95 7.96
C ASN A 10 -2.21 -16.75 6.81
N ASP A 11 -3.05 -15.72 6.92
CA ASP A 11 -4.11 -15.48 5.93
C ASP A 11 -3.65 -14.54 4.82
N VAL A 12 -3.20 -13.33 5.15
CA VAL A 12 -2.88 -12.29 4.17
C VAL A 12 -1.57 -11.62 4.51
N VAL A 13 -0.71 -11.40 3.51
CA VAL A 13 0.36 -10.43 3.58
C VAL A 13 0.03 -9.27 2.63
N ALA A 14 -0.02 -8.04 3.16
CA ALA A 14 -0.21 -6.83 2.37
C ALA A 14 1.14 -6.19 2.06
N PHE A 15 1.32 -5.76 0.81
CA PHE A 15 2.53 -5.11 0.33
C PHE A 15 2.21 -3.69 -0.14
N GLY A 16 2.93 -2.71 0.38
CA GLY A 16 2.89 -1.37 -0.20
C GLY A 16 2.92 -0.22 0.80
N ARG A 17 2.18 0.80 0.46
CA ARG A 17 2.19 2.11 1.07
C ARG A 17 1.49 2.16 2.42
N ALA A 18 2.19 2.71 3.43
CA ALA A 18 1.60 3.21 4.65
C ALA A 18 2.00 4.68 4.85
N THR A 19 1.04 5.56 5.02
CA THR A 19 1.22 7.02 5.06
C THR A 19 0.70 7.63 6.34
N ILE A 20 1.00 8.91 6.54
CA ILE A 20 0.33 9.75 7.54
C ILE A 20 -0.76 10.55 6.84
N ASP A 21 -1.95 10.49 7.38
CA ASP A 21 -3.05 11.35 6.94
C ASP A 21 -3.31 12.42 8.01
N LEU A 22 -3.29 13.68 7.58
CA LEU A 22 -3.57 14.85 8.41
C LEU A 22 -4.83 15.52 7.89
N TYR A 23 -5.94 15.37 8.62
CA TYR A 23 -7.19 16.03 8.29
C TYR A 23 -7.37 17.27 9.12
N ALA A 24 -7.68 18.39 8.46
CA ALA A 24 -8.05 19.63 9.14
C ALA A 24 -9.25 19.39 10.07
N ASN A 25 -9.22 19.94 11.28
CA ASN A 25 -10.35 19.86 12.20
C ASN A 25 -11.40 20.95 11.93
N GLU A 26 -11.00 22.03 11.26
CA GLU A 26 -11.87 23.12 10.86
C GLU A 26 -12.42 22.88 9.46
N ILE A 27 -13.70 23.22 9.26
CA ILE A 27 -14.33 23.23 7.94
C ILE A 27 -13.92 24.51 7.22
N GLY A 28 -13.35 24.38 6.02
CA GLY A 28 -12.93 25.51 5.21
C GLY A 28 -11.64 25.25 4.44
N PRO A 29 -11.06 26.29 3.83
CA PRO A 29 -9.85 26.15 3.04
C PRO A 29 -8.64 25.78 3.92
N MET A 30 -7.78 24.93 3.37
CA MET A 30 -6.61 24.39 4.07
C MET A 30 -5.71 25.50 4.66
N GLU A 31 -5.60 26.63 3.98
CA GLU A 31 -4.78 27.78 4.40
C GLU A 31 -5.27 28.43 5.70
N ALA A 32 -6.54 28.20 6.04
CA ALA A 32 -7.13 28.71 7.27
C ALA A 32 -7.09 27.69 8.42
N ALA A 33 -6.80 26.43 8.13
CA ALA A 33 -6.74 25.39 9.15
C ALA A 33 -5.60 25.64 10.16
N LYS A 34 -5.92 25.47 11.43
CA LYS A 34 -4.96 25.68 12.55
C LYS A 34 -4.61 24.39 13.24
N THR A 35 -5.49 23.38 13.18
CA THR A 35 -5.33 22.11 13.87
C THR A 35 -5.62 20.94 12.94
N PHE A 36 -4.94 19.83 13.20
CA PHE A 36 -5.06 18.62 12.37
C PHE A 36 -5.17 17.39 13.25
N SER A 37 -6.04 16.46 12.86
CA SER A 37 -6.09 15.11 13.40
C SER A 37 -5.23 14.18 12.55
N LYS A 38 -4.43 13.35 13.22
CA LYS A 38 -3.45 12.46 12.59
C LYS A 38 -3.97 11.02 12.57
N TYR A 39 -3.87 10.38 11.40
CA TYR A 39 -4.25 8.99 11.17
C TYR A 39 -3.16 8.26 10.38
N VAL A 40 -3.22 6.93 10.36
CA VAL A 40 -2.49 6.12 9.37
C VAL A 40 -3.36 5.99 8.14
N GLY A 41 -2.78 6.25 6.97
CA GLY A 41 -3.38 6.10 5.65
C GLY A 41 -2.63 5.11 4.77
N GLY A 42 -3.04 5.02 3.53
CA GLY A 42 -2.56 4.06 2.53
C GLY A 42 -3.53 2.89 2.36
N SER A 43 -3.97 2.62 1.11
CA SER A 43 -4.92 1.54 0.83
C SER A 43 -4.46 0.19 1.39
N PRO A 44 -3.21 -0.29 1.15
CA PRO A 44 -2.79 -1.58 1.68
C PRO A 44 -2.74 -1.60 3.22
N ALA A 45 -2.35 -0.49 3.88
CA ALA A 45 -2.34 -0.42 5.34
C ALA A 45 -3.77 -0.44 5.92
N ASN A 46 -4.68 0.32 5.34
CA ASN A 46 -6.08 0.34 5.75
C ASN A 46 -6.75 -1.03 5.55
N THR A 47 -6.46 -1.69 4.44
CA THR A 47 -6.98 -3.04 4.12
C THR A 47 -6.40 -4.07 5.10
N ALA A 48 -5.10 -4.01 5.41
CA ALA A 48 -4.47 -4.89 6.40
C ALA A 48 -5.14 -4.74 7.79
N VAL A 49 -5.35 -3.51 8.24
CA VAL A 49 -6.04 -3.24 9.51
C VAL A 49 -7.48 -3.75 9.49
N ALA A 50 -8.22 -3.52 8.39
CA ALA A 50 -9.59 -4.01 8.27
C ALA A 50 -9.65 -5.54 8.35
N MET A 51 -8.76 -6.24 7.65
CA MET A 51 -8.68 -7.70 7.68
C MET A 51 -8.28 -8.23 9.07
N ALA A 52 -7.31 -7.61 9.76
CA ALA A 52 -6.93 -7.98 11.10
C ALA A 52 -8.09 -7.82 12.10
N ARG A 53 -8.84 -6.73 12.02
CA ARG A 53 -10.05 -6.50 12.83
C ARG A 53 -11.16 -7.51 12.56
N LEU A 54 -11.21 -8.11 11.36
CA LEU A 54 -12.11 -9.20 11.02
C LEU A 54 -11.60 -10.58 11.51
N GLY A 55 -10.46 -10.62 12.20
CA GLY A 55 -9.92 -11.83 12.81
C GLY A 55 -8.96 -12.62 11.91
N LEU A 56 -8.53 -12.07 10.77
CA LEU A 56 -7.51 -12.70 9.92
C LEU A 56 -6.11 -12.46 10.50
N LYS A 57 -5.21 -13.41 10.26
CA LYS A 57 -3.77 -13.27 10.54
C LYS A 57 -3.12 -12.53 9.39
N VAL A 58 -2.79 -11.26 9.62
CA VAL A 58 -2.31 -10.36 8.58
C VAL A 58 -0.88 -9.94 8.85
N GLY A 59 -0.02 -10.04 7.84
CA GLY A 59 1.32 -9.49 7.82
C GLY A 59 1.41 -8.28 6.89
N TYR A 60 2.49 -7.51 7.04
CA TYR A 60 2.71 -6.31 6.24
C TYR A 60 4.16 -6.20 5.77
N ILE A 61 4.35 -6.06 4.46
CA ILE A 61 5.64 -5.72 3.84
C ILE A 61 5.59 -4.25 3.45
N GLY A 62 6.46 -3.44 4.06
CA GLY A 62 6.47 -2.01 3.86
C GLY A 62 7.81 -1.37 4.21
N LYS A 63 7.90 -0.05 3.96
CA LYS A 63 9.03 0.75 4.38
C LYS A 63 8.54 2.11 4.87
N VAL A 64 9.06 2.56 6.01
CA VAL A 64 8.66 3.81 6.67
C VAL A 64 9.87 4.68 6.98
N SER A 65 9.67 5.96 7.24
CA SER A 65 10.75 6.89 7.62
C SER A 65 11.35 6.56 8.98
N ASP A 66 12.64 6.92 9.16
CA ASP A 66 13.30 6.89 10.48
C ASP A 66 12.99 8.17 11.26
N ASP A 67 11.73 8.34 11.66
CA ASP A 67 11.25 9.47 12.44
C ASP A 67 10.02 9.12 13.29
N GLN A 68 9.41 10.13 13.90
CA GLN A 68 8.22 9.97 14.72
C GLN A 68 7.01 9.46 13.93
N PHE A 69 6.92 9.78 12.65
CA PHE A 69 5.84 9.33 11.78
C PHE A 69 5.99 7.86 11.40
N GLY A 70 7.20 7.43 11.04
CA GLY A 70 7.44 6.02 10.77
C GLY A 70 7.16 5.15 12.01
N ARG A 71 7.66 5.57 13.19
CA ARG A 71 7.36 4.87 14.46
C ARG A 71 5.86 4.85 14.80
N PHE A 72 5.13 5.92 14.47
CA PHE A 72 3.68 5.96 14.68
C PHE A 72 2.96 4.97 13.78
N ILE A 73 3.34 4.87 12.50
CA ILE A 73 2.75 3.91 11.54
C ILE A 73 2.95 2.48 12.05
N VAL A 74 4.19 2.10 12.38
CA VAL A 74 4.52 0.74 12.83
C VAL A 74 3.72 0.40 14.10
N ARG A 75 3.75 1.28 15.11
CA ARG A 75 2.99 1.07 16.35
C ARG A 75 1.51 0.93 16.10
N TYR A 76 0.93 1.78 15.25
CA TYR A 76 -0.49 1.72 14.96
C TYR A 76 -0.88 0.39 14.32
N LEU A 77 -0.11 -0.10 13.34
CA LEU A 77 -0.37 -1.38 12.69
C LEU A 77 -0.25 -2.55 13.68
N ASP A 78 0.78 -2.54 14.52
CA ASP A 78 1.00 -3.53 15.58
C ASP A 78 -0.16 -3.54 16.60
N ASP A 79 -0.58 -2.36 17.07
CA ASP A 79 -1.74 -2.19 17.99
C ASP A 79 -3.06 -2.71 17.37
N GLN A 80 -3.16 -2.77 16.03
CA GLN A 80 -4.31 -3.34 15.31
C GLN A 80 -4.18 -4.86 15.04
N GLY A 81 -3.09 -5.49 15.48
CA GLY A 81 -2.86 -6.92 15.31
C GLY A 81 -2.29 -7.32 13.96
N VAL A 82 -1.70 -6.39 13.23
CA VAL A 82 -0.95 -6.67 11.99
C VAL A 82 0.50 -7.01 12.36
N ASP A 83 1.05 -8.10 11.81
CA ASP A 83 2.47 -8.43 11.96
C ASP A 83 3.32 -7.42 11.17
N THR A 84 4.11 -6.64 11.89
CA THR A 84 4.95 -5.56 11.38
C THR A 84 6.42 -5.96 11.24
N SER A 85 6.76 -7.23 11.42
CA SER A 85 8.15 -7.73 11.41
C SER A 85 8.89 -7.52 10.08
N HIS A 86 8.15 -7.29 8.98
CA HIS A 86 8.68 -7.02 7.64
C HIS A 86 8.44 -5.57 7.19
N ILE A 87 8.28 -4.66 8.13
CA ILE A 87 8.33 -3.22 7.87
C ILE A 87 9.76 -2.73 8.15
N GLU A 88 10.44 -2.29 7.11
CA GLU A 88 11.79 -1.72 7.24
C GLU A 88 11.75 -0.21 7.46
N THR A 89 12.85 0.29 8.01
CA THR A 89 13.12 1.73 8.11
C THR A 89 13.95 2.18 6.91
N ALA A 90 13.51 3.22 6.24
CA ALA A 90 14.23 3.81 5.11
C ALA A 90 15.52 4.51 5.54
N ALA A 91 16.41 4.72 4.58
CA ALA A 91 17.65 5.48 4.81
C ALA A 91 17.38 6.89 5.35
N SER A 92 18.35 7.44 6.06
CA SER A 92 18.25 8.80 6.61
C SER A 92 17.92 9.82 5.52
N GLY A 93 16.94 10.68 5.79
CA GLY A 93 16.47 11.68 4.85
C GLY A 93 15.21 11.29 4.07
N ILE A 94 14.96 10.00 3.88
CA ILE A 94 13.74 9.51 3.22
C ILE A 94 12.56 9.61 4.19
N ARG A 95 11.42 10.12 3.73
CA ARG A 95 10.22 10.37 4.55
C ARG A 95 9.07 9.46 4.16
N SER A 96 8.22 9.14 5.13
CA SER A 96 6.90 8.55 4.83
C SER A 96 6.03 9.58 4.12
N GLY A 97 5.18 9.13 3.20
CA GLY A 97 4.23 10.00 2.52
C GLY A 97 3.23 10.64 3.49
N VAL A 98 2.78 11.84 3.16
CA VAL A 98 1.78 12.59 3.95
C VAL A 98 0.63 12.98 3.04
N THR A 99 -0.59 12.63 3.45
CA THR A 99 -1.83 13.12 2.85
C THR A 99 -2.40 14.24 3.70
N MET A 100 -2.77 15.33 3.07
CA MET A 100 -3.46 16.46 3.73
C MET A 100 -4.91 16.45 3.27
N GLY A 101 -5.84 16.48 4.22
CA GLY A 101 -7.28 16.51 3.96
C GLY A 101 -7.91 17.83 4.34
N GLU A 102 -8.44 18.55 3.35
CA GLU A 102 -9.29 19.74 3.52
C GLU A 102 -10.74 19.31 3.69
N ILE A 103 -11.36 19.72 4.78
CA ILE A 103 -12.78 19.38 5.06
C ILE A 103 -13.69 20.48 4.53
N LYS A 104 -14.64 20.10 3.68
CA LYS A 104 -15.70 20.97 3.16
C LYS A 104 -17.06 20.42 3.57
N GLU A 105 -18.10 21.24 3.51
CA GLU A 105 -19.46 20.75 3.74
C GLU A 105 -19.81 19.65 2.74
N GLY A 106 -20.01 18.42 3.26
CA GLY A 106 -20.39 17.24 2.47
C GLY A 106 -19.27 16.63 1.60
N SER A 107 -18.02 17.08 1.70
CA SER A 107 -16.90 16.54 0.93
C SER A 107 -15.56 16.71 1.65
N CYS A 108 -14.55 16.00 1.14
CA CYS A 108 -13.16 16.15 1.56
C CYS A 108 -12.30 16.26 0.31
N ASN A 109 -11.43 17.25 0.26
CA ASN A 109 -10.43 17.38 -0.80
C ASN A 109 -9.06 17.01 -0.23
N CYS A 110 -8.39 16.03 -0.84
CA CYS A 110 -7.11 15.55 -0.37
C CYS A 110 -6.01 15.79 -1.40
N PHE A 111 -4.81 16.12 -0.92
CA PHE A 111 -3.60 16.13 -1.73
C PHE A 111 -2.46 15.42 -0.98
N MET A 112 -1.50 14.89 -1.73
CA MET A 112 -0.45 14.05 -1.17
C MET A 112 0.94 14.64 -1.42
N TYR A 113 1.77 14.61 -0.39
CA TYR A 113 3.22 14.75 -0.50
C TYR A 113 3.82 13.35 -0.57
N ARG A 114 4.06 12.86 -1.78
CA ARG A 114 4.53 11.48 -2.03
C ARG A 114 5.69 11.42 -3.03
N THR A 115 6.49 12.46 -3.13
CA THR A 115 7.72 12.43 -3.94
C THR A 115 8.82 11.76 -3.14
N ASP A 116 9.46 10.75 -3.73
CA ASP A 116 10.61 10.02 -3.14
C ASP A 116 10.36 9.51 -1.70
N CYS A 117 9.15 8.99 -1.45
CA CYS A 117 8.77 8.53 -0.13
C CYS A 117 9.25 7.11 0.18
N ALA A 118 9.31 6.76 1.47
CA ALA A 118 9.85 5.53 1.99
C ALA A 118 9.27 4.27 1.33
N ASP A 119 7.97 4.25 1.07
CA ASP A 119 7.29 3.11 0.41
C ASP A 119 7.75 2.88 -1.04
N LEU A 120 8.27 3.89 -1.72
CA LEU A 120 8.86 3.76 -3.06
C LEU A 120 10.28 3.16 -3.02
N HIS A 121 10.90 3.10 -1.86
CA HIS A 121 12.20 2.48 -1.60
C HIS A 121 12.12 1.04 -1.10
N ILE A 122 10.96 0.39 -1.14
CA ILE A 122 10.88 -1.06 -0.94
C ILE A 122 11.66 -1.71 -2.07
N ASP A 123 12.66 -2.53 -1.75
CA ASP A 123 13.50 -3.17 -2.76
C ASP A 123 13.49 -4.70 -2.67
N CYS A 124 14.03 -5.34 -3.70
CA CYS A 124 14.03 -6.80 -3.80
C CYS A 124 14.81 -7.50 -2.67
N ALA A 125 15.81 -6.84 -2.08
CA ALA A 125 16.64 -7.43 -1.03
C ALA A 125 15.89 -7.53 0.32
N GLN A 126 14.85 -6.73 0.49
CA GLN A 126 13.98 -6.74 1.67
C GLN A 126 13.01 -7.92 1.68
N LEU A 127 12.78 -8.58 0.55
CA LEU A 127 11.75 -9.60 0.43
C LEU A 127 12.21 -10.95 1.01
N ASP A 128 11.46 -11.46 1.98
CA ASP A 128 11.61 -12.82 2.49
C ASP A 128 10.57 -13.74 1.84
N GLU A 129 11.06 -14.63 0.97
CA GLU A 129 10.20 -15.60 0.30
C GLU A 129 9.48 -16.53 1.26
N SER A 130 10.12 -16.94 2.36
CA SER A 130 9.52 -17.84 3.33
C SER A 130 8.36 -17.15 4.06
N TYR A 131 8.48 -15.85 4.31
CA TYR A 131 7.42 -15.05 4.88
C TYR A 131 6.22 -14.96 3.93
N ILE A 132 6.44 -14.60 2.67
CA ILE A 132 5.37 -14.58 1.65
C ILE A 132 4.72 -15.97 1.54
N ALA A 133 5.53 -17.04 1.45
CA ALA A 133 5.06 -18.40 1.31
C ALA A 133 4.22 -18.89 2.50
N SER A 134 4.37 -18.30 3.68
CA SER A 134 3.60 -18.65 4.87
C SER A 134 2.15 -18.15 4.84
N HIS A 135 1.79 -17.29 3.89
CA HIS A 135 0.46 -16.68 3.76
C HIS A 135 -0.37 -17.33 2.64
N LYS A 136 -1.70 -17.27 2.77
CA LYS A 136 -2.66 -17.76 1.76
C LYS A 136 -2.82 -16.79 0.59
N LEU A 137 -2.67 -15.49 0.87
CA LEU A 137 -2.87 -14.40 -0.09
C LEU A 137 -1.80 -13.32 0.06
N LEU A 138 -1.27 -12.86 -1.07
CA LEU A 138 -0.49 -11.63 -1.20
C LEU A 138 -1.40 -10.55 -1.80
N LEU A 139 -1.60 -9.45 -1.07
CA LEU A 139 -2.28 -8.25 -1.55
C LEU A 139 -1.23 -7.23 -1.96
N ILE A 140 -1.26 -6.79 -3.21
CA ILE A 140 -0.41 -5.71 -3.73
C ILE A 140 -1.25 -4.50 -4.11
N SER A 141 -0.70 -3.29 -3.96
CA SER A 141 -1.32 -2.03 -4.37
C SER A 141 -0.60 -1.44 -5.58
N GLY A 142 -1.37 -0.96 -6.56
CA GLY A 142 -0.86 -0.34 -7.78
C GLY A 142 0.00 0.89 -7.53
N THR A 143 -0.21 1.61 -6.44
CA THR A 143 0.67 2.73 -6.07
C THR A 143 2.13 2.33 -5.85
N SER A 144 2.42 1.05 -5.56
CA SER A 144 3.78 0.53 -5.44
C SER A 144 4.46 0.26 -6.79
N LEU A 145 3.70 0.28 -7.89
CA LEU A 145 4.21 0.10 -9.25
C LEU A 145 4.69 1.41 -9.89
N SER A 146 4.39 2.56 -9.28
CA SER A 146 4.67 3.87 -9.90
C SER A 146 6.16 4.15 -10.09
N HIS A 147 7.03 3.69 -9.18
CA HIS A 147 8.46 4.00 -9.20
C HIS A 147 9.31 2.80 -8.80
N SER A 148 10.53 2.74 -9.38
CA SER A 148 11.60 1.85 -8.94
C SER A 148 12.24 2.39 -7.64
N PRO A 149 12.72 1.50 -6.74
CA PRO A 149 12.81 0.04 -6.83
C PRO A 149 11.55 -0.72 -6.37
N ALA A 150 10.52 -0.04 -5.86
CA ALA A 150 9.31 -0.71 -5.36
C ALA A 150 8.57 -1.50 -6.46
N ARG A 151 8.60 -0.98 -7.69
CA ARG A 151 8.04 -1.64 -8.88
C ARG A 151 8.63 -3.04 -9.08
N GLU A 152 9.94 -3.17 -9.08
CA GLU A 152 10.65 -4.44 -9.23
C GLU A 152 10.38 -5.37 -8.05
N ALA A 153 10.32 -4.84 -6.84
CA ALA A 153 10.01 -5.61 -5.64
C ALA A 153 8.59 -6.20 -5.70
N VAL A 154 7.59 -5.46 -6.23
CA VAL A 154 6.24 -6.00 -6.47
C VAL A 154 6.28 -7.19 -7.39
N PHE A 155 6.94 -7.10 -8.55
CA PHE A 155 7.01 -8.22 -9.49
C PHE A 155 7.75 -9.43 -8.92
N LEU A 156 8.80 -9.21 -8.14
CA LEU A 156 9.49 -10.30 -7.45
C LEU A 156 8.59 -10.94 -6.38
N ALA A 157 7.84 -10.14 -5.59
CA ALA A 157 6.89 -10.66 -4.61
C ALA A 157 5.79 -11.50 -5.27
N ILE A 158 5.25 -11.06 -6.42
CA ILE A 158 4.31 -11.84 -7.23
C ILE A 158 4.94 -13.18 -7.64
N ALA A 159 6.17 -13.17 -8.18
CA ALA A 159 6.87 -14.39 -8.59
C ALA A 159 7.10 -15.36 -7.42
N MET A 160 7.49 -14.84 -6.23
CA MET A 160 7.61 -15.60 -4.99
C MET A 160 6.27 -16.21 -4.58
N ALA A 161 5.19 -15.42 -4.59
CA ALA A 161 3.84 -15.87 -4.26
C ALA A 161 3.40 -17.03 -5.19
N LYS A 162 3.51 -16.81 -6.49
CA LYS A 162 3.05 -17.80 -7.50
C LYS A 162 3.77 -19.14 -7.38
N ARG A 163 5.11 -19.17 -7.23
CA ARG A 163 5.85 -20.44 -7.11
C ARG A 163 5.61 -21.17 -5.79
N ASN A 164 5.06 -20.48 -4.78
CA ASN A 164 4.69 -21.04 -3.49
C ASN A 164 3.19 -21.27 -3.33
N GLY A 165 2.39 -21.17 -4.41
CA GLY A 165 0.96 -21.41 -4.37
C GLY A 165 0.19 -20.40 -3.51
N VAL A 166 0.70 -19.16 -3.37
CA VAL A 166 0.03 -18.04 -2.71
C VAL A 166 -0.83 -17.33 -3.74
N VAL A 167 -2.10 -17.08 -3.41
CA VAL A 167 -3.01 -16.33 -4.27
C VAL A 167 -2.57 -14.87 -4.32
N VAL A 168 -2.57 -14.25 -5.50
CA VAL A 168 -2.21 -12.84 -5.68
C VAL A 168 -3.46 -12.02 -5.94
N ALA A 169 -3.74 -11.05 -5.07
CA ALA A 169 -4.75 -10.02 -5.26
C ALA A 169 -4.06 -8.69 -5.58
N PHE A 170 -4.52 -8.04 -6.64
CA PHE A 170 -4.03 -6.75 -7.08
C PHE A 170 -5.13 -5.69 -6.92
N ASP A 171 -4.92 -4.73 -6.03
CA ASP A 171 -5.73 -3.53 -5.86
C ASP A 171 -5.12 -2.42 -6.72
N LEU A 172 -5.86 -1.95 -7.72
CA LEU A 172 -5.38 -0.93 -8.67
C LEU A 172 -4.97 0.35 -7.93
N ASP A 173 -5.75 0.80 -6.95
CA ASP A 173 -5.42 1.94 -6.07
C ASP A 173 -4.74 3.09 -6.84
N TYR A 174 -5.31 3.47 -7.99
CA TYR A 174 -4.78 4.58 -8.79
C TYR A 174 -4.88 5.89 -8.00
N ARG A 175 -3.80 6.66 -8.04
CA ARG A 175 -3.78 8.01 -7.47
C ARG A 175 -3.18 8.97 -8.47
N ASP A 176 -3.98 9.94 -8.86
CA ASP A 176 -3.53 11.02 -9.72
C ASP A 176 -2.29 11.71 -9.14
N GLY A 177 -1.35 12.09 -9.99
CA GLY A 177 -0.09 12.74 -9.60
C GLY A 177 0.96 11.83 -8.96
N THR A 178 0.73 10.48 -8.90
CA THR A 178 1.76 9.52 -8.45
C THR A 178 2.49 8.83 -9.59
N TRP A 179 2.04 9.02 -10.81
CA TRP A 179 2.59 8.44 -12.04
C TRP A 179 3.17 9.53 -12.93
N ASP A 180 4.20 9.23 -13.69
CA ASP A 180 4.80 10.18 -14.61
C ASP A 180 3.90 10.44 -15.83
N ASN A 181 3.14 9.42 -16.26
CA ASN A 181 2.18 9.51 -17.36
C ASN A 181 1.20 8.32 -17.36
N ASP A 182 0.13 8.42 -18.16
CA ASP A 182 -0.90 7.39 -18.28
C ASP A 182 -0.40 6.12 -18.99
N ASP A 183 0.52 6.24 -19.94
CA ASP A 183 1.11 5.07 -20.64
C ASP A 183 1.84 4.15 -19.65
N GLU A 184 2.63 4.70 -18.72
CA GLU A 184 3.29 3.91 -17.66
C GLU A 184 2.25 3.24 -16.75
N THR A 185 1.21 3.96 -16.36
CA THR A 185 0.12 3.41 -15.54
C THR A 185 -0.48 2.19 -16.21
N SER A 186 -0.91 2.33 -17.47
CA SER A 186 -1.54 1.27 -18.25
C SER A 186 -0.61 0.06 -18.43
N ILE A 187 0.66 0.30 -18.79
CA ILE A 187 1.66 -0.77 -18.97
C ILE A 187 1.83 -1.58 -17.68
N TYR A 188 2.13 -0.93 -16.56
CA TYR A 188 2.46 -1.65 -15.33
C TYR A 188 1.24 -2.24 -14.64
N PHE A 189 0.07 -1.60 -14.75
CA PHE A 189 -1.19 -2.19 -14.29
C PHE A 189 -1.52 -3.46 -15.07
N THR A 190 -1.42 -3.41 -16.39
CA THR A 190 -1.65 -4.57 -17.26
C THR A 190 -0.68 -5.70 -16.95
N LEU A 191 0.62 -5.42 -16.80
CA LEU A 191 1.63 -6.44 -16.48
C LEU A 191 1.37 -7.10 -15.12
N ALA A 192 0.96 -6.34 -14.10
CA ALA A 192 0.64 -6.88 -12.78
C ALA A 192 -0.69 -7.66 -12.81
N ALA A 193 -1.73 -7.13 -13.48
CA ALA A 193 -3.02 -7.76 -13.61
C ALA A 193 -2.94 -9.13 -14.31
N GLN A 194 -2.10 -9.27 -15.36
CA GLN A 194 -1.87 -10.54 -16.05
C GLN A 194 -1.26 -11.62 -15.15
N GLN A 195 -0.60 -11.25 -14.07
CA GLN A 195 0.02 -12.16 -13.12
C GLN A 195 -0.83 -12.37 -11.85
N ALA A 196 -1.80 -11.50 -11.59
CA ALA A 196 -2.71 -11.61 -10.46
C ALA A 196 -3.78 -12.69 -10.68
N ASP A 197 -4.25 -13.28 -9.60
CA ASP A 197 -5.39 -14.20 -9.61
C ASP A 197 -6.72 -13.46 -9.41
N MET A 198 -6.65 -12.25 -8.86
CA MET A 198 -7.78 -11.34 -8.65
C MET A 198 -7.30 -9.90 -8.80
N VAL A 199 -8.07 -9.08 -9.52
CA VAL A 199 -7.86 -7.64 -9.66
C VAL A 199 -9.06 -6.91 -9.09
N LEU A 200 -8.81 -5.89 -8.29
CA LEU A 200 -9.79 -5.06 -7.64
C LEU A 200 -9.57 -3.59 -8.02
N GLY A 201 -10.65 -2.85 -8.17
CA GLY A 201 -10.58 -1.42 -8.47
C GLY A 201 -11.95 -0.83 -8.76
N THR A 202 -12.02 0.48 -8.85
CA THR A 202 -13.18 1.20 -9.39
C THR A 202 -13.20 1.13 -10.91
N ARG A 203 -14.32 1.54 -11.52
CA ARG A 203 -14.43 1.63 -12.98
C ARG A 203 -13.35 2.54 -13.56
N GLU A 204 -13.15 3.70 -12.96
CA GLU A 204 -12.17 4.69 -13.40
C GLU A 204 -10.73 4.16 -13.34
N GLU A 205 -10.41 3.35 -12.33
CA GLU A 205 -9.10 2.71 -12.22
C GLU A 205 -8.88 1.63 -13.27
N PHE A 206 -9.92 0.86 -13.64
CA PHE A 206 -9.86 -0.06 -14.77
C PHE A 206 -9.73 0.66 -16.09
N ASP A 207 -10.44 1.80 -16.28
CA ASP A 207 -10.31 2.61 -17.49
C ASP A 207 -8.85 3.08 -17.67
N LYS A 208 -8.14 3.46 -16.58
CA LYS A 208 -6.70 3.78 -16.61
C LYS A 208 -5.79 2.62 -17.00
N MET A 209 -6.18 1.39 -16.74
CA MET A 209 -5.44 0.21 -17.18
C MET A 209 -5.61 -0.05 -18.69
N GLU A 210 -6.74 0.35 -19.28
CA GLU A 210 -7.12 0.07 -20.68
C GLU A 210 -6.73 1.19 -21.67
N GLU A 211 -6.08 2.28 -21.23
CA GLU A 211 -5.77 3.46 -22.05
C GLU A 211 -4.67 3.25 -23.12
N LEU A 212 -4.15 2.03 -23.35
CA LEU A 212 -3.22 1.69 -24.44
C LEU A 212 -3.92 1.23 -25.70
#